data_0cd33735b215050e725783e0dd5b8b75
#
_entry.id   0cd33735b215050e725783e0dd5b8b75
#
_cell.length_a   1.000
_cell.length_b   1.000
_cell.length_c   1.000
_cell.angle_alpha   90.00
_cell.angle_beta   90.00
_cell.angle_gamma   90.00
#
_symmetry.space_group_name_H-M   'P 1'
#
loop_
_entity.id
_entity.type
_entity.pdbx_description
1 polymer ?
#
loop_
_entity_poly.entity_id
_entity_poly.type
_entity_poly.pdbx_seq_one_letter_code
_entity_poly.pdbx_strand_id
1 'polypeptide(L)'
;LMLAAYGLSLTDHYWMQPVSKELYWKNINFFENEFSDELGNLLTDTGKIDVEGHISCFSPASSVNGEMKKKWVIRDHTRFLMKINTNNYGQQAVNEKIACRLHERLGWKNYVPYEIEMTRIDGLQVPGSLTPLFTSLDTELVSAYQLIKDYKIPNDQSEYEAIINVAVKNGMEELEVRAQLEYMILTDFVLSNTD
;
A
#
# COMPACT_ATOMS: atom_id res chain seq x y z
N LEU A 1 -4.80 -1.67 18.46
CA LEU A 1 -3.52 -1.39 17.77
C LEU A 1 -3.50 0.03 17.20
N MET A 2 -4.47 0.42 16.38
CA MET A 2 -4.55 1.73 15.71
C MET A 2 -4.36 2.93 16.68
N LEU A 3 -5.01 2.92 17.85
CA LEU A 3 -4.86 3.97 18.86
C LEU A 3 -3.45 4.05 19.47
N ALA A 4 -2.74 2.93 19.55
CA ALA A 4 -1.38 2.89 20.08
C ALA A 4 -0.37 3.59 19.15
N ALA A 5 -0.66 3.65 17.85
CA ALA A 5 0.11 4.39 16.86
C ALA A 5 -0.54 5.74 16.49
N TYR A 6 -1.45 6.26 17.33
CA TYR A 6 -2.14 7.53 17.12
C TYR A 6 -2.85 7.64 15.74
N GLY A 7 -3.26 6.53 15.17
CA GLY A 7 -3.85 6.48 13.84
C GLY A 7 -2.88 6.73 12.68
N LEU A 8 -1.59 6.90 12.96
CA LEU A 8 -0.57 7.14 11.94
C LEU A 8 -0.49 6.01 10.93
N SER A 9 -0.32 6.38 9.68
CA SER A 9 -0.13 5.46 8.55
C SER A 9 1.01 5.93 7.64
N LEU A 10 1.31 5.14 6.61
CA LEU A 10 2.21 5.52 5.51
C LEU A 10 1.45 5.74 4.20
N THR A 11 0.12 5.83 4.27
CA THR A 11 -0.75 6.06 3.11
C THR A 11 -1.44 7.41 3.12
N ASP A 12 -1.53 8.03 4.30
CA ASP A 12 -2.18 9.32 4.53
C ASP A 12 -1.50 10.09 5.66
N HIS A 13 -1.93 11.34 5.90
CA HIS A 13 -1.37 12.25 6.93
C HIS A 13 -2.30 12.46 8.12
N TYR A 14 -3.37 11.66 8.24
CA TYR A 14 -4.30 11.76 9.37
C TYR A 14 -3.73 11.11 10.62
N TRP A 15 -3.97 11.74 11.75
CA TRP A 15 -3.56 11.20 13.05
C TRP A 15 -4.43 11.74 14.19
N MET A 16 -4.33 11.10 15.34
CA MET A 16 -5.11 11.44 16.52
C MET A 16 -4.20 11.88 17.65
N GLN A 17 -4.39 13.09 18.15
CA GLN A 17 -3.65 13.58 19.30
C GLN A 17 -4.44 13.31 20.59
N PRO A 18 -3.89 12.56 21.57
CA PRO A 18 -4.48 12.46 22.89
C PRO A 18 -4.51 13.84 23.57
N VAL A 19 -5.65 14.19 24.16
CA VAL A 19 -5.81 15.49 24.86
C VAL A 19 -4.78 15.68 26.00
N SER A 20 -4.32 14.59 26.58
CA SER A 20 -3.37 14.58 27.70
C SER A 20 -1.90 14.67 27.29
N LYS A 21 -1.59 14.66 25.99
CA LYS A 21 -0.21 14.67 25.48
C LYS A 21 -0.06 15.73 24.41
N GLU A 22 1.01 16.50 24.50
CA GLU A 22 1.44 17.41 23.43
C GLU A 22 2.37 16.65 22.49
N LEU A 23 1.89 16.38 21.27
CA LEU A 23 2.62 15.66 20.24
C LEU A 23 2.73 16.53 19.01
N TYR A 24 3.82 16.39 18.29
CA TYR A 24 4.08 17.10 17.04
C TYR A 24 4.28 16.10 15.92
N TRP A 25 3.56 16.26 14.81
CA TRP A 25 3.64 15.42 13.61
C TRP A 25 5.08 15.09 13.21
N LYS A 26 5.94 16.09 13.15
CA LYS A 26 7.34 15.94 12.77
C LYS A 26 8.09 14.89 13.59
N ASN A 27 7.71 14.71 14.84
CA ASN A 27 8.42 13.82 15.77
C ASN A 27 7.87 12.40 15.78
N ILE A 28 6.71 12.17 15.18
CA ILE A 28 5.99 10.90 15.31
C ILE A 28 5.60 10.28 13.97
N ASN A 29 5.57 11.03 12.85
CA ASN A 29 5.19 10.48 11.56
C ASN A 29 6.15 9.36 11.13
N PHE A 30 5.62 8.37 10.40
CA PHE A 30 6.41 7.24 9.93
C PHE A 30 7.16 7.51 8.60
N PHE A 31 6.93 8.66 7.97
CA PHE A 31 7.64 9.05 6.75
C PHE A 31 9.10 9.44 7.03
N GLU A 32 9.35 10.12 8.15
CA GLU A 32 10.67 10.62 8.53
C GLU A 32 11.28 9.84 9.69
N ASN A 33 10.44 9.33 10.62
CA ASN A 33 10.92 8.65 11.80
C ASN A 33 10.99 7.14 11.57
N GLU A 34 11.98 6.51 12.16
CA GLU A 34 12.13 5.05 12.09
C GLU A 34 11.08 4.34 12.97
N PHE A 35 10.74 3.14 12.60
CA PHE A 35 9.84 2.26 13.33
C PHE A 35 10.37 0.84 13.32
N SER A 36 9.98 0.05 14.35
CA SER A 36 10.29 -1.37 14.42
C SER A 36 9.36 -2.17 13.49
N ASP A 37 9.89 -3.16 12.81
CA ASP A 37 9.12 -4.14 12.04
C ASP A 37 8.64 -5.35 12.87
N GLU A 38 8.96 -5.39 14.18
CA GLU A 38 8.59 -6.48 15.09
C GLU A 38 7.08 -6.75 15.11
N LEU A 39 6.26 -5.68 15.21
CA LEU A 39 4.80 -5.83 15.16
C LEU A 39 4.35 -6.40 13.82
N GLY A 40 4.92 -5.94 12.72
CA GLY A 40 4.63 -6.46 11.38
C GLY A 40 5.00 -7.93 11.26
N ASN A 41 6.15 -8.33 11.80
CA ASN A 41 6.60 -9.72 11.83
C ASN A 41 5.64 -10.58 12.67
N LEU A 42 5.23 -10.11 13.85
CA LEU A 42 4.27 -10.82 14.70
C LEU A 42 2.90 -11.01 14.02
N LEU A 43 2.41 -9.99 13.33
CA LEU A 43 1.10 -10.05 12.65
C LEU A 43 1.12 -10.92 11.38
N THR A 44 2.28 -11.10 10.78
CA THR A 44 2.42 -11.91 9.56
C THR A 44 2.88 -13.34 9.83
N ASP A 45 3.75 -13.56 10.82
CA ASP A 45 4.26 -14.86 11.20
C ASP A 45 3.69 -15.26 12.57
N THR A 46 2.70 -16.17 12.58
CA THR A 46 2.08 -16.70 13.81
C THR A 46 2.85 -17.91 14.38
N GLY A 47 3.92 -18.34 13.70
CA GLY A 47 4.87 -19.31 14.25
C GLY A 47 5.49 -18.76 15.53
N LYS A 48 5.81 -19.63 16.50
CA LYS A 48 6.34 -19.26 17.82
C LYS A 48 7.49 -18.25 17.71
N ILE A 49 7.15 -16.97 17.72
CA ILE A 49 8.09 -15.90 18.01
C ILE A 49 8.21 -15.95 19.53
N ASP A 50 9.35 -16.40 20.01
CA ASP A 50 9.71 -16.30 21.43
C ASP A 50 9.90 -14.81 21.73
N VAL A 51 8.79 -14.13 22.05
CA VAL A 51 8.81 -12.70 22.35
C VAL A 51 9.18 -12.58 23.82
N GLU A 52 10.45 -12.67 24.12
CA GLU A 52 10.99 -12.15 25.38
C GLU A 52 11.01 -10.61 25.30
N GLY A 53 9.90 -9.94 25.64
CA GLY A 53 9.88 -8.50 25.71
C GLY A 53 8.55 -7.85 25.32
N HIS A 54 8.44 -6.56 25.52
CA HIS A 54 7.31 -5.74 25.15
C HIS A 54 7.45 -5.30 23.67
N ILE A 55 6.66 -5.87 22.75
CA ILE A 55 6.57 -5.38 21.38
C ILE A 55 5.85 -4.04 21.37
N SER A 56 6.50 -3.04 20.76
CA SER A 56 5.89 -1.73 20.57
C SER A 56 4.76 -1.80 19.57
N CYS A 57 3.56 -1.37 19.98
CA CYS A 57 2.44 -1.17 19.04
C CYS A 57 2.53 0.15 18.27
N PHE A 58 3.54 0.97 18.50
CA PHE A 58 3.83 2.17 17.72
C PHE A 58 4.55 1.77 16.43
N SER A 59 3.75 1.40 15.43
CA SER A 59 4.23 0.88 14.15
C SER A 59 3.19 1.11 13.07
N PRO A 60 3.57 1.41 11.81
CA PRO A 60 2.63 1.53 10.70
C PRO A 60 1.91 0.22 10.39
N ALA A 61 2.40 -0.93 10.88
CA ALA A 61 1.71 -2.21 10.79
C ALA A 61 0.35 -2.22 11.51
N SER A 62 0.11 -1.30 12.45
CA SER A 62 -1.16 -1.17 13.17
C SER A 62 -2.32 -0.66 12.31
N SER A 63 -2.03 -0.03 11.18
CA SER A 63 -3.01 0.60 10.25
C SER A 63 -3.07 -0.06 8.87
N VAL A 64 -2.40 -1.18 8.65
CA VAL A 64 -2.41 -1.87 7.36
C VAL A 64 -3.75 -2.59 7.13
N ASN A 65 -4.46 -2.21 6.08
CA ASN A 65 -5.74 -2.78 5.67
C ASN A 65 -5.60 -3.76 4.48
N GLY A 66 -6.57 -4.67 4.33
CA GLY A 66 -6.71 -5.59 3.20
C GLY A 66 -6.52 -7.06 3.58
N GLU A 67 -6.97 -7.95 2.71
CA GLU A 67 -7.04 -9.40 2.94
C GLU A 67 -5.67 -10.08 3.05
N MET A 68 -4.67 -9.57 2.33
CA MET A 68 -3.32 -10.14 2.35
C MET A 68 -2.55 -9.74 3.60
N LYS A 69 -1.77 -10.67 4.13
CA LYS A 69 -0.78 -10.35 5.17
C LYS A 69 0.22 -9.33 4.62
N LYS A 70 0.41 -8.24 5.33
CA LYS A 70 1.29 -7.14 4.91
C LYS A 70 2.07 -6.63 6.10
N LYS A 71 3.28 -6.16 5.83
CA LYS A 71 4.10 -5.45 6.83
C LYS A 71 4.92 -4.37 6.17
N TRP A 72 5.17 -3.31 6.91
CA TRP A 72 6.14 -2.29 6.52
C TRP A 72 7.52 -2.67 7.04
N VAL A 73 8.53 -2.48 6.21
CA VAL A 73 9.94 -2.72 6.55
C VAL A 73 10.79 -1.55 6.10
N ILE A 74 11.88 -1.29 6.81
CA ILE A 74 12.89 -0.29 6.43
C ILE A 74 14.14 -1.05 5.95
N ARG A 75 14.66 -0.64 4.80
CA ARG A 75 15.92 -1.09 4.22
C ARG A 75 16.71 0.12 3.75
N ASP A 76 17.90 0.31 4.27
CA ASP A 76 18.75 1.45 3.90
C ASP A 76 17.99 2.79 3.93
N HIS A 77 17.28 3.07 5.03
CA HIS A 77 16.44 4.25 5.25
C HIS A 77 15.23 4.38 4.30
N THR A 78 15.03 3.45 3.39
CA THR A 78 13.88 3.41 2.49
C THR A 78 12.78 2.52 3.09
N ARG A 79 11.55 2.98 2.99
CA ARG A 79 10.36 2.26 3.47
C ARG A 79 9.79 1.40 2.35
N PHE A 80 9.49 0.17 2.68
CA PHE A 80 8.90 -0.78 1.74
C PHE A 80 7.66 -1.43 2.36
N LEU A 81 6.65 -1.65 1.53
CA LEU A 81 5.53 -2.52 1.87
C LEU A 81 5.84 -3.92 1.35
N MET A 82 5.88 -4.89 2.26
CA MET A 82 5.95 -6.30 1.92
C MET A 82 4.56 -6.91 2.00
N LYS A 83 4.06 -7.42 0.88
CA LYS A 83 2.82 -8.19 0.79
C LYS A 83 3.18 -9.67 0.73
N ILE A 84 2.48 -10.49 1.50
CA ILE A 84 2.81 -11.91 1.64
C ILE A 84 1.52 -12.71 1.46
N ASN A 85 1.55 -13.66 0.53
CA ASN A 85 0.47 -14.59 0.31
C ASN A 85 0.99 -16.02 0.34
N THR A 86 0.41 -16.83 1.21
CA THR A 86 0.71 -18.26 1.32
C THR A 86 -0.13 -19.12 0.38
N ASN A 87 -1.22 -18.54 -0.15
CA ASN A 87 -2.07 -19.23 -1.11
C ASN A 87 -1.31 -19.44 -2.43
N ASN A 88 -1.60 -20.53 -3.13
CA ASN A 88 -1.01 -20.83 -4.43
C ASN A 88 0.54 -20.74 -4.42
N TYR A 89 1.17 -21.20 -3.33
CA TYR A 89 2.65 -21.22 -3.18
C TYR A 89 3.31 -19.83 -3.35
N GLY A 90 2.59 -18.75 -3.03
CA GLY A 90 3.11 -17.39 -3.17
C GLY A 90 3.15 -16.87 -4.61
N GLN A 91 2.36 -17.45 -5.52
CA GLN A 91 2.32 -17.07 -6.94
C GLN A 91 2.01 -15.59 -7.13
N GLN A 92 1.28 -14.96 -6.24
CA GLN A 92 0.97 -13.52 -6.35
C GLN A 92 2.22 -12.65 -6.40
N ALA A 93 3.26 -12.95 -5.60
CA ALA A 93 4.51 -12.20 -5.65
C ALA A 93 5.19 -12.32 -7.03
N VAL A 94 5.08 -13.49 -7.66
CA VAL A 94 5.59 -13.73 -9.03
C VAL A 94 4.76 -12.95 -10.06
N ASN A 95 3.44 -12.94 -9.93
CA ASN A 95 2.55 -12.22 -10.82
C ASN A 95 2.82 -10.71 -10.78
N GLU A 96 3.00 -10.12 -9.58
CA GLU A 96 3.39 -8.72 -9.42
C GLU A 96 4.72 -8.42 -10.14
N LYS A 97 5.70 -9.31 -10.03
CA LYS A 97 6.98 -9.15 -10.73
C LYS A 97 6.85 -9.28 -12.24
N ILE A 98 5.99 -10.19 -12.73
CA ILE A 98 5.69 -10.32 -14.17
C ILE A 98 5.03 -9.04 -14.69
N ALA A 99 4.07 -8.48 -13.95
CA ALA A 99 3.44 -7.21 -14.30
C ALA A 99 4.48 -6.09 -14.41
N CYS A 100 5.39 -5.97 -13.44
CA CYS A 100 6.49 -5.00 -13.52
C CYS A 100 7.33 -5.16 -14.79
N ARG A 101 7.70 -6.40 -15.13
CA ARG A 101 8.47 -6.68 -16.35
C ARG A 101 7.71 -6.35 -17.63
N LEU A 102 6.40 -6.50 -17.63
CA LEU A 102 5.54 -6.06 -18.74
C LEU A 102 5.61 -4.54 -18.89
N HIS A 103 5.39 -3.79 -17.81
CA HIS A 103 5.46 -2.33 -17.82
C HIS A 103 6.84 -1.81 -18.29
N GLU A 104 7.92 -2.39 -17.78
CA GLU A 104 9.29 -2.08 -18.21
C GLU A 104 9.47 -2.26 -19.73
N ARG A 105 9.01 -3.41 -20.26
CA ARG A 105 9.11 -3.70 -21.71
C ARG A 105 8.26 -2.79 -22.58
N LEU A 106 7.10 -2.37 -22.08
CA LEU A 106 6.23 -1.40 -22.76
C LEU A 106 6.74 0.04 -22.64
N GLY A 107 7.79 0.28 -21.85
CA GLY A 107 8.33 1.62 -21.59
C GLY A 107 7.42 2.50 -20.74
N TRP A 108 6.43 1.90 -20.07
CA TRP A 108 5.54 2.61 -19.18
C TRP A 108 6.25 2.93 -17.87
N LYS A 109 6.14 4.17 -17.39
CA LYS A 109 6.87 4.63 -16.19
C LYS A 109 5.98 4.85 -14.96
N ASN A 110 4.67 5.00 -15.17
CA ASN A 110 3.72 5.30 -14.11
C ASN A 110 3.16 4.00 -13.50
N TYR A 111 4.02 3.21 -12.90
CA TYR A 111 3.65 1.99 -12.16
C TYR A 111 4.50 1.87 -10.89
N VAL A 112 4.01 1.12 -9.94
CA VAL A 112 4.74 0.83 -8.70
C VAL A 112 5.60 -0.42 -8.91
N PRO A 113 6.94 -0.32 -8.76
CA PRO A 113 7.83 -1.47 -8.97
C PRO A 113 7.69 -2.49 -7.84
N TYR A 114 7.77 -3.77 -8.19
CA TYR A 114 7.80 -4.88 -7.25
C TYR A 114 9.05 -5.72 -7.40
N GLU A 115 9.64 -6.10 -6.26
CA GLU A 115 10.69 -7.10 -6.17
C GLU A 115 10.20 -8.32 -5.38
N ILE A 116 10.80 -9.48 -5.64
CA ILE A 116 10.52 -10.69 -4.86
C ILE A 116 11.57 -10.78 -3.76
N GLU A 117 11.11 -10.89 -2.52
CA GLU A 117 11.96 -11.16 -1.36
C GLU A 117 11.41 -12.38 -0.61
N MET A 118 12.31 -13.31 -0.26
CA MET A 118 11.92 -14.47 0.55
C MET A 118 11.69 -14.02 2.00
N THR A 119 10.55 -14.37 2.53
CA THR A 119 10.20 -14.09 3.94
C THR A 119 9.74 -15.37 4.62
N ARG A 120 9.56 -15.31 5.94
CA ARG A 120 9.12 -16.46 6.72
C ARG A 120 7.70 -16.24 7.22
N ILE A 121 6.84 -17.25 7.05
CA ILE A 121 5.50 -17.33 7.64
C ILE A 121 5.30 -18.72 8.22
N ASP A 122 4.89 -18.79 9.48
CA ASP A 122 4.60 -20.05 10.19
C ASP A 122 5.74 -21.07 10.06
N GLY A 123 6.98 -20.56 10.06
CA GLY A 123 8.20 -21.35 9.91
C GLY A 123 8.58 -21.72 8.47
N LEU A 124 7.74 -21.42 7.49
CA LEU A 124 7.99 -21.72 6.08
C LEU A 124 8.58 -20.51 5.35
N GLN A 125 9.53 -20.76 4.46
CA GLN A 125 10.05 -19.75 3.53
C GLN A 125 9.07 -19.59 2.36
N VAL A 126 8.58 -18.36 2.17
CA VAL A 126 7.61 -18.03 1.11
C VAL A 126 8.06 -16.77 0.37
N PRO A 127 7.78 -16.65 -0.93
CA PRO A 127 8.03 -15.40 -1.64
C PRO A 127 7.01 -14.34 -1.21
N GLY A 128 7.51 -13.15 -0.93
CA GLY A 128 6.71 -11.93 -0.76
C GLY A 128 7.00 -10.94 -1.86
N SER A 129 6.06 -10.07 -2.18
CA SER A 129 6.28 -8.94 -3.06
C SER A 129 6.64 -7.70 -2.23
N LEU A 130 7.77 -7.09 -2.57
CA LEU A 130 8.31 -5.91 -1.92
C LEU A 130 8.18 -4.72 -2.85
N THR A 131 7.54 -3.65 -2.37
CA THR A 131 7.39 -2.41 -3.13
C THR A 131 7.84 -1.21 -2.31
N PRO A 132 8.59 -0.25 -2.89
CA PRO A 132 8.95 0.96 -2.18
C PRO A 132 7.70 1.79 -1.87
N LEU A 133 7.77 2.55 -0.79
CA LEU A 133 6.76 3.55 -0.47
C LEU A 133 6.70 4.58 -1.61
N PHE A 134 5.50 4.81 -2.14
CA PHE A 134 5.24 5.77 -3.22
C PHE A 134 4.47 7.02 -2.77
N THR A 135 4.07 7.06 -1.50
CA THR A 135 3.56 8.26 -0.83
C THR A 135 4.70 9.01 -0.14
N SER A 136 4.47 10.27 0.22
CA SER A 136 5.47 11.14 0.84
C SER A 136 4.82 12.09 1.83
N LEU A 137 5.58 13.04 2.38
CA LEU A 137 5.03 14.13 3.20
C LEU A 137 4.09 15.07 2.43
N ASP A 138 4.15 15.04 1.10
CA ASP A 138 3.37 15.94 0.23
C ASP A 138 2.29 15.20 -0.58
N THR A 139 2.23 13.87 -0.47
CA THR A 139 1.33 13.03 -1.28
C THR A 139 0.66 11.94 -0.45
N GLU A 140 -0.62 11.71 -0.69
CA GLU A 140 -1.44 10.67 -0.09
C GLU A 140 -1.96 9.68 -1.13
N LEU A 141 -2.30 8.48 -0.69
CA LEU A 141 -2.98 7.49 -1.51
C LEU A 141 -4.50 7.65 -1.35
N VAL A 142 -5.16 8.02 -2.45
CA VAL A 142 -6.63 8.04 -2.54
C VAL A 142 -7.06 7.01 -3.57
N SER A 143 -7.86 6.02 -3.16
CA SER A 143 -8.37 5.02 -4.09
C SER A 143 -9.45 5.59 -5.01
N ALA A 144 -9.61 5.00 -6.22
CA ALA A 144 -10.70 5.38 -7.13
C ALA A 144 -12.07 5.25 -6.43
N TYR A 145 -12.26 4.21 -5.62
CA TYR A 145 -13.46 4.05 -4.81
C TYR A 145 -13.70 5.24 -3.86
N GLN A 146 -12.69 5.70 -3.15
CA GLN A 146 -12.82 6.88 -2.27
C GLN A 146 -13.12 8.15 -3.07
N LEU A 147 -12.53 8.27 -4.27
CA LEU A 147 -12.73 9.41 -5.15
C LEU A 147 -14.19 9.55 -5.61
N ILE A 148 -14.86 8.45 -5.92
CA ILE A 148 -16.23 8.45 -6.46
C ILE A 148 -17.31 8.09 -5.42
N LYS A 149 -16.95 7.66 -4.22
CA LYS A 149 -17.86 7.17 -3.19
C LYS A 149 -19.05 8.10 -2.91
N ASP A 150 -18.81 9.40 -2.82
CA ASP A 150 -19.81 10.41 -2.54
C ASP A 150 -20.33 11.12 -3.80
N TYR A 151 -19.85 10.68 -4.97
CA TYR A 151 -20.29 11.19 -6.26
C TYR A 151 -21.52 10.42 -6.74
N LYS A 152 -22.65 11.13 -6.92
CA LYS A 152 -23.83 10.52 -7.53
C LYS A 152 -23.59 10.38 -9.02
N ILE A 153 -23.25 9.18 -9.45
CA ILE A 153 -23.08 8.88 -10.87
C ILE A 153 -24.46 8.95 -11.55
N PRO A 154 -24.65 9.82 -12.56
CA PRO A 154 -25.88 9.84 -13.36
C PRO A 154 -26.14 8.49 -14.04
N ASN A 155 -27.40 8.13 -14.24
CA ASN A 155 -27.77 6.83 -14.82
C ASN A 155 -27.25 6.60 -16.25
N ASP A 156 -26.90 7.67 -16.95
CA ASP A 156 -26.36 7.69 -18.31
C ASP A 156 -24.81 7.77 -18.34
N GLN A 157 -24.16 7.78 -17.18
CA GLN A 157 -22.71 7.88 -17.05
C GLN A 157 -22.12 6.57 -16.52
N SER A 158 -21.00 6.12 -17.10
CA SER A 158 -20.22 5.00 -16.59
C SER A 158 -19.34 5.40 -15.40
N GLU A 159 -18.93 4.44 -14.57
CA GLU A 159 -17.93 4.67 -13.51
C GLU A 159 -16.61 5.20 -14.08
N TYR A 160 -16.20 4.72 -15.25
CA TYR A 160 -15.03 5.19 -15.97
C TYR A 160 -15.09 6.71 -16.21
N GLU A 161 -16.19 7.20 -16.79
CA GLU A 161 -16.39 8.64 -17.01
C GLU A 161 -16.54 9.42 -15.69
N ALA A 162 -17.13 8.83 -14.67
CA ALA A 162 -17.23 9.44 -13.36
C ALA A 162 -15.84 9.69 -12.73
N ILE A 163 -14.95 8.70 -12.79
CA ILE A 163 -13.57 8.82 -12.29
C ILE A 163 -12.85 9.95 -13.03
N ILE A 164 -12.95 10.00 -14.37
CA ILE A 164 -12.32 11.04 -15.17
C ILE A 164 -12.84 12.42 -14.76
N ASN A 165 -14.16 12.59 -14.70
CA ASN A 165 -14.77 13.87 -14.37
C ASN A 165 -14.39 14.36 -12.97
N VAL A 166 -14.32 13.45 -11.98
CA VAL A 166 -13.89 13.81 -10.63
C VAL A 166 -12.40 14.14 -10.58
N ALA A 167 -11.56 13.40 -11.28
CA ALA A 167 -10.13 13.67 -11.37
C ALA A 167 -9.85 15.03 -12.01
N VAL A 168 -10.50 15.34 -13.14
CA VAL A 168 -10.40 16.63 -13.83
C VAL A 168 -10.90 17.78 -12.95
N LYS A 169 -12.01 17.59 -12.24
CA LYS A 169 -12.52 18.58 -11.26
C LYS A 169 -11.50 18.87 -10.14
N ASN A 170 -10.66 17.91 -9.82
CA ASN A 170 -9.57 18.06 -8.84
C ASN A 170 -8.25 18.54 -9.47
N GLY A 171 -8.26 18.98 -10.71
CA GLY A 171 -7.13 19.65 -11.35
C GLY A 171 -6.22 18.76 -12.21
N MET A 172 -6.62 17.52 -12.48
CA MET A 172 -5.88 16.65 -13.40
C MET A 172 -6.23 16.94 -14.86
N GLU A 173 -5.28 16.73 -15.75
CA GLU A 173 -5.50 16.87 -17.20
C GLU A 173 -6.28 15.66 -17.75
N GLU A 174 -7.39 15.92 -18.45
CA GLU A 174 -8.30 14.87 -18.92
C GLU A 174 -7.61 13.83 -19.81
N LEU A 175 -6.79 14.25 -20.76
CA LEU A 175 -6.08 13.34 -21.67
C LEU A 175 -5.10 12.43 -20.91
N GLU A 176 -4.47 12.96 -19.88
CA GLU A 176 -3.57 12.18 -19.05
C GLU A 176 -4.34 11.13 -18.23
N VAL A 177 -5.44 11.52 -17.59
CA VAL A 177 -6.29 10.60 -16.82
C VAL A 177 -6.82 9.48 -17.71
N ARG A 178 -7.33 9.82 -18.90
CA ARG A 178 -7.82 8.83 -19.88
C ARG A 178 -6.72 7.85 -20.27
N ALA A 179 -5.55 8.35 -20.66
CA ALA A 179 -4.43 7.51 -21.06
C ALA A 179 -3.97 6.55 -19.93
N GLN A 180 -3.96 7.02 -18.70
CA GLN A 180 -3.61 6.19 -17.53
C GLN A 180 -4.65 5.08 -17.30
N LEU A 181 -5.93 5.42 -17.31
CA LEU A 181 -7.02 4.45 -17.10
C LEU A 181 -7.10 3.42 -18.23
N GLU A 182 -6.99 3.86 -19.50
CA GLU A 182 -7.01 2.98 -20.67
C GLU A 182 -5.82 2.02 -20.64
N TYR A 183 -4.64 2.50 -20.30
CA TYR A 183 -3.46 1.65 -20.14
C TYR A 183 -3.67 0.62 -19.02
N MET A 184 -4.20 1.03 -17.85
CA MET A 184 -4.49 0.15 -16.74
C MET A 184 -5.48 -0.94 -17.16
N ILE A 185 -6.62 -0.58 -17.75
CA ILE A 185 -7.64 -1.53 -18.23
C ILE A 185 -7.04 -2.53 -19.23
N LEU A 186 -6.23 -2.05 -20.17
CA LEU A 186 -5.58 -2.92 -21.16
C LEU A 186 -4.61 -3.91 -20.51
N THR A 187 -3.78 -3.44 -19.58
CA THR A 187 -2.79 -4.29 -18.90
C THR A 187 -3.46 -5.27 -17.94
N ASP A 188 -4.51 -4.87 -17.22
CA ASP A 188 -5.30 -5.75 -16.37
C ASP A 188 -5.96 -6.86 -17.21
N PHE A 189 -6.50 -6.52 -18.37
CA PHE A 189 -7.02 -7.53 -19.30
C PHE A 189 -5.94 -8.52 -19.75
N VAL A 190 -4.77 -8.04 -20.14
CA VAL A 190 -3.65 -8.90 -20.61
C VAL A 190 -3.13 -9.79 -19.48
N LEU A 191 -3.07 -9.27 -18.25
CA LEU A 191 -2.59 -9.98 -17.07
C LEU A 191 -3.66 -10.84 -16.39
N SER A 192 -4.91 -10.77 -16.86
CA SER A 192 -6.08 -11.38 -16.22
C SER A 192 -6.24 -10.94 -14.76
N ASN A 193 -5.91 -9.67 -14.50
CA ASN A 193 -6.13 -9.03 -13.22
C ASN A 193 -7.59 -8.59 -13.11
N THR A 194 -8.26 -9.01 -12.03
CA THR A 194 -9.71 -8.76 -11.83
C THR A 194 -10.01 -8.00 -10.55
N ASP A 195 -8.97 -7.49 -9.88
CA ASP A 195 -9.09 -6.77 -8.60
C ASP A 195 -9.54 -5.31 -8.77
#